data_39eac1fe02cd9073c4679da0fc5c3b05
#
_entry.id   39eac1fe02cd9073c4679da0fc5c3b05
#
_cell.length_a   1.000
_cell.length_b   1.000
_cell.length_c   1.000
_cell.angle_alpha   90.00
_cell.angle_beta   90.00
_cell.angle_gamma   90.00
#
_symmetry.space_group_name_H-M   'P 1'
#
loop_
_entity.id
_entity.type
_entity.pdbx_description
1 polymer ?
#
loop_
_entity_poly.entity_id
_entity_poly.type
_entity_poly.pdbx_seq_one_letter_code
_entity_poly.pdbx_strand_id
1 'polypeptide(L)'
;MRRGAWSGLACSWLLFVAGGAAAYPLDGDEHTGIVRLRGYREQQERLLERGTLAPGALLPMDRIVLSLEGRPGLEIPPPDEALSRRLRSVLGPHASRYAVSVLDLSDPAQIRYLAHQEDLHQNPGSVGKLIVALAWMQALADRFPADPEARAALLRTTEVVADAYIRSDEHEVPFWAPGDSRIVKRRLREGDRGSLYTYLDWMLSSSSNAAASMLLQQLVLFRHFGERYPTSPEEAESFLTASPIKERQALLEALLIDPIVRNGLDPERFRQGGLFTHEGKRRIPGGSSTATTRELVTYLLRMEQGRLVDRWSSLELKRLLYLTDRRIRYASHPALRDAAIYFKSGSLYSCEEEEGFVCRKYHGNVRNYMNSVAIVEVHDEARPLRYLVAVLSNVLRENSAVAHQTLALRIHRLIESLHPVPEAAPIPDPPPPAAESRADRTPEAAERDAPTPAVEAAPPSRGPAPSDPAEAALSADPGPSADRDELIEPD
;
A
#
# COMPACT_ATOMS: atom_id res chain seq x y z
N MET A 1 28.53 24.80 71.02
CA MET A 1 28.08 25.76 69.98
C MET A 1 28.03 25.02 68.68
N ARG A 2 26.83 24.63 68.27
CA ARG A 2 26.57 23.81 67.01
C ARG A 2 26.07 24.76 65.93
N ARG A 3 26.74 24.79 64.79
CA ARG A 3 26.24 25.47 63.57
C ARG A 3 25.68 24.39 62.61
N GLY A 4 24.40 24.47 62.35
CA GLY A 4 23.71 23.62 61.36
C GLY A 4 23.96 24.13 59.93
N ALA A 5 24.30 23.18 59.06
CA ALA A 5 24.39 23.40 57.63
C ALA A 5 23.05 23.00 56.98
N TRP A 6 22.46 23.89 56.24
CA TRP A 6 21.29 23.63 55.40
C TRP A 6 21.80 23.22 54.02
N SER A 7 21.50 21.98 53.64
CA SER A 7 21.74 21.47 52.28
C SER A 7 20.50 21.72 51.44
N GLY A 8 20.59 22.60 50.47
CA GLY A 8 19.55 22.82 49.48
C GLY A 8 19.59 21.71 48.44
N LEU A 9 18.50 20.95 48.28
CA LEU A 9 18.27 20.03 47.17
C LEU A 9 17.84 20.85 45.94
N ALA A 10 18.72 20.97 44.96
CA ALA A 10 18.36 21.45 43.60
C ALA A 10 17.71 20.29 42.84
N CYS A 11 16.41 20.39 42.63
CA CYS A 11 15.64 19.47 41.78
C CYS A 11 15.89 19.84 40.31
N SER A 12 16.83 19.15 39.65
CA SER A 12 17.07 19.26 38.21
C SER A 12 15.94 18.55 37.45
N TRP A 13 15.08 19.32 36.85
CA TRP A 13 14.11 18.82 35.86
C TRP A 13 14.87 18.46 34.59
N LEU A 14 15.17 17.19 34.39
CA LEU A 14 15.57 16.65 33.09
C LEU A 14 14.35 16.69 32.17
N LEU A 15 14.33 17.69 31.28
CA LEU A 15 13.49 17.69 30.10
C LEU A 15 13.94 16.54 29.22
N PHE A 16 13.25 15.42 29.31
CA PHE A 16 13.27 14.39 28.24
C PHE A 16 12.67 15.03 27.00
N VAL A 17 13.52 15.52 26.12
CA VAL A 17 13.17 15.72 24.72
C VAL A 17 12.97 14.31 24.19
N ALA A 18 11.72 13.88 24.08
CA ALA A 18 11.36 12.71 23.30
C ALA A 18 11.80 13.00 21.86
N GLY A 19 12.97 12.48 21.49
CA GLY A 19 13.39 12.41 20.10
C GLY A 19 12.28 11.68 19.34
N GLY A 20 11.58 12.38 18.44
CA GLY A 20 10.57 11.77 17.59
C GLY A 20 11.20 10.59 16.85
N ALA A 21 10.75 9.37 17.16
CA ALA A 21 11.16 8.18 16.44
C ALA A 21 10.84 8.43 14.96
N ALA A 22 11.84 8.25 14.10
CA ALA A 22 11.64 8.32 12.66
C ALA A 22 10.54 7.33 12.26
N ALA A 23 9.58 7.79 11.46
CA ALA A 23 8.41 6.98 11.14
C ALA A 23 8.68 6.04 9.96
N TYR A 24 8.13 4.82 10.02
CA TYR A 24 8.12 3.89 8.90
C TYR A 24 7.28 4.48 7.72
N PRO A 25 7.64 4.23 6.45
CA PRO A 25 8.67 3.32 5.97
C PRO A 25 10.09 3.87 6.10
N LEU A 26 10.30 5.00 6.68
CA LEU A 26 11.53 5.78 6.67
C LEU A 26 12.62 5.20 7.59
N ASP A 27 12.23 4.39 8.57
CA ASP A 27 13.12 3.67 9.49
C ASP A 27 13.41 2.22 9.05
N GLY A 28 12.87 1.82 7.88
CA GLY A 28 12.97 0.44 7.39
C GLY A 28 14.29 0.09 6.70
N ASP A 29 15.16 1.05 6.41
CA ASP A 29 16.42 0.84 5.69
C ASP A 29 17.41 -0.06 6.45
N GLU A 30 17.50 0.04 7.77
CA GLU A 30 18.36 -0.79 8.60
C GLU A 30 17.91 -2.26 8.60
N HIS A 31 16.60 -2.49 8.60
CA HIS A 31 16.01 -3.83 8.59
C HIS A 31 16.12 -4.50 7.21
N THR A 32 15.82 -3.77 6.15
CA THR A 32 15.67 -4.32 4.79
C THR A 32 16.89 -4.09 3.89
N GLY A 33 17.74 -3.11 4.19
CA GLY A 33 18.79 -2.66 3.30
C GLY A 33 18.27 -1.89 2.07
N ILE A 34 16.99 -1.49 2.04
CA ILE A 34 16.39 -0.74 0.93
C ILE A 34 16.79 0.73 1.06
N VAL A 35 17.87 1.09 0.36
CA VAL A 35 18.56 2.40 0.51
C VAL A 35 17.65 3.60 0.25
N ARG A 36 16.67 3.48 -0.68
CA ARG A 36 15.72 4.58 -0.95
C ARG A 36 14.90 5.02 0.28
N LEU A 37 14.66 4.12 1.24
CA LEU A 37 13.91 4.47 2.46
C LEU A 37 14.62 5.54 3.26
N ARG A 38 15.95 5.45 3.36
CA ARG A 38 16.77 6.50 3.95
C ARG A 38 16.66 7.81 3.15
N GLY A 39 16.67 7.74 1.83
CA GLY A 39 16.44 8.93 0.97
C GLY A 39 15.09 9.58 1.23
N TYR A 40 14.02 8.79 1.40
CA TYR A 40 12.70 9.33 1.75
C TYR A 40 12.67 9.92 3.16
N ARG A 41 13.40 9.36 4.12
CA ARG A 41 13.55 9.96 5.45
C ARG A 41 14.22 11.32 5.38
N GLU A 42 15.37 11.42 4.69
CA GLU A 42 16.07 12.69 4.47
C GLU A 42 15.19 13.73 3.75
N GLN A 43 14.35 13.29 2.82
CA GLN A 43 13.36 14.13 2.15
C GLN A 43 12.27 14.64 3.11
N GLN A 44 11.76 13.77 3.99
CA GLN A 44 10.78 14.12 5.03
C GLN A 44 11.36 15.10 6.06
N GLU A 45 12.63 14.96 6.39
CA GLU A 45 13.41 15.84 7.28
C GLU A 45 13.84 17.15 6.58
N ARG A 46 13.47 17.36 5.32
CA ARG A 46 13.80 18.52 4.48
C ARG A 46 15.29 18.67 4.19
N LEU A 47 16.05 17.59 4.24
CA LEU A 47 17.45 17.54 3.85
C LEU A 47 17.62 17.39 2.34
N LEU A 48 16.60 16.90 1.64
CA LEU A 48 16.53 16.75 0.19
C LEU A 48 15.43 17.62 -0.41
N GLU A 49 15.54 17.92 -1.71
CA GLU A 49 14.52 18.64 -2.45
C GLU A 49 13.25 17.79 -2.62
N ARG A 50 12.10 18.33 -2.21
CA ARG A 50 10.72 17.91 -2.46
C ARG A 50 10.24 16.58 -1.83
N GLY A 51 9.00 16.65 -1.40
CA GLY A 51 8.07 15.55 -1.18
C GLY A 51 7.91 15.15 0.28
N THR A 52 6.77 15.48 0.85
CA THR A 52 6.32 14.90 2.11
C THR A 52 5.38 13.74 1.83
N LEU A 53 5.49 12.67 2.62
CA LEU A 53 4.54 11.56 2.58
C LEU A 53 3.25 11.94 3.31
N ALA A 54 2.15 11.28 2.97
CA ALA A 54 0.89 11.43 3.68
C ALA A 54 1.04 10.90 5.13
N PRO A 55 0.34 11.48 6.13
CA PRO A 55 0.47 11.06 7.53
C PRO A 55 0.27 9.55 7.73
N GLY A 56 -0.73 8.94 7.08
CA GLY A 56 -0.95 7.51 7.14
C GLY A 56 0.13 6.64 6.47
N ALA A 57 1.14 7.25 5.81
CA ALA A 57 2.30 6.56 5.27
C ALA A 57 3.55 6.71 6.15
N LEU A 58 3.40 7.17 7.38
CA LEU A 58 4.50 7.48 8.31
C LEU A 58 4.49 6.59 9.56
N LEU A 59 3.83 5.41 9.54
CA LEU A 59 3.91 4.49 10.67
C LEU A 59 5.33 3.96 10.85
N PRO A 60 5.86 3.89 12.08
CA PRO A 60 7.08 3.17 12.40
C PRO A 60 6.94 1.68 12.05
N MET A 61 8.06 1.04 11.74
CA MET A 61 8.07 -0.38 11.35
C MET A 61 7.46 -1.31 12.42
N ASP A 62 7.69 -1.02 13.69
CA ASP A 62 7.17 -1.78 14.82
C ASP A 62 5.65 -1.63 15.03
N ARG A 63 5.04 -0.59 14.45
CA ARG A 63 3.59 -0.37 14.49
C ARG A 63 2.86 -1.13 13.37
N ILE A 64 3.57 -1.71 12.42
CA ILE A 64 2.99 -2.60 11.41
C ILE A 64 2.89 -3.99 12.01
N VAL A 65 1.68 -4.40 12.37
CA VAL A 65 1.39 -5.65 13.04
C VAL A 65 0.33 -6.45 12.29
N LEU A 66 0.28 -7.76 12.53
CA LEU A 66 -0.77 -8.64 12.02
C LEU A 66 -1.97 -8.57 12.95
N SER A 67 -3.10 -8.07 12.44
CA SER A 67 -4.25 -7.73 13.27
C SER A 67 -5.10 -8.93 13.70
N LEU A 68 -4.94 -10.07 13.04
CA LEU A 68 -5.71 -11.29 13.26
C LEU A 68 -4.86 -12.48 13.70
N GLU A 69 -3.64 -12.24 14.18
CA GLU A 69 -2.72 -13.30 14.65
C GLU A 69 -3.36 -14.15 15.77
N GLY A 70 -4.14 -13.56 16.66
CA GLY A 70 -4.92 -14.27 17.69
C GLY A 70 -6.16 -14.99 17.19
N ARG A 71 -6.50 -14.93 15.90
CA ARG A 71 -7.72 -15.48 15.29
C ARG A 71 -7.46 -16.35 14.07
N PRO A 72 -6.58 -17.37 14.15
CA PRO A 72 -6.19 -18.17 12.99
C PRO A 72 -7.34 -18.96 12.36
N GLY A 73 -8.40 -19.25 13.11
CA GLY A 73 -9.60 -19.96 12.64
C GLY A 73 -10.68 -19.06 12.05
N LEU A 74 -10.47 -17.74 11.98
CA LEU A 74 -11.45 -16.86 11.36
C LEU A 74 -11.50 -17.10 9.85
N GLU A 75 -12.70 -17.42 9.36
CA GLU A 75 -12.99 -17.55 7.92
C GLU A 75 -13.87 -16.39 7.47
N ILE A 76 -13.89 -16.11 6.16
CA ILE A 76 -14.78 -15.08 5.59
C ILE A 76 -16.22 -15.56 5.74
N PRO A 77 -17.09 -14.82 6.46
CA PRO A 77 -18.48 -15.21 6.62
C PRO A 77 -19.24 -15.16 5.28
N PRO A 78 -20.46 -15.72 5.21
CA PRO A 78 -21.35 -15.46 4.07
C PRO A 78 -21.54 -13.95 3.85
N PRO A 79 -21.74 -13.50 2.60
CA PRO A 79 -22.03 -12.09 2.32
C PRO A 79 -23.27 -11.60 3.06
N ASP A 80 -23.18 -10.44 3.72
CA ASP A 80 -24.36 -9.74 4.21
C ASP A 80 -25.10 -9.13 3.01
N GLU A 81 -26.31 -9.64 2.73
CA GLU A 81 -27.08 -9.25 1.58
C GLU A 81 -27.51 -7.77 1.60
N ALA A 82 -27.85 -7.22 2.77
CA ALA A 82 -28.28 -5.83 2.88
C ALA A 82 -27.10 -4.89 2.62
N LEU A 83 -25.92 -5.19 3.20
CA LEU A 83 -24.72 -4.42 2.97
C LEU A 83 -24.17 -4.61 1.55
N SER A 84 -24.29 -5.80 0.98
CA SER A 84 -23.92 -6.06 -0.41
C SER A 84 -24.80 -5.29 -1.40
N ARG A 85 -26.09 -5.11 -1.12
CA ARG A 85 -26.94 -4.19 -1.89
C ARG A 85 -26.50 -2.74 -1.77
N ARG A 86 -26.10 -2.28 -0.58
CA ARG A 86 -25.52 -0.93 -0.39
C ARG A 86 -24.21 -0.79 -1.14
N LEU A 87 -23.33 -1.79 -1.09
CA LEU A 87 -22.09 -1.83 -1.87
C LEU A 87 -22.39 -1.69 -3.37
N ARG A 88 -23.35 -2.46 -3.91
CA ARG A 88 -23.75 -2.35 -5.32
C ARG A 88 -24.25 -0.94 -5.67
N SER A 89 -24.99 -0.30 -4.78
CA SER A 89 -25.47 1.06 -4.98
C SER A 89 -24.30 2.08 -5.11
N VAL A 90 -23.21 1.92 -4.37
CA VAL A 90 -22.05 2.82 -4.47
C VAL A 90 -21.23 2.59 -5.74
N LEU A 91 -21.37 1.45 -6.43
CA LEU A 91 -20.75 1.19 -7.73
C LEU A 91 -21.42 1.98 -8.87
N GLY A 92 -22.66 2.40 -8.68
CA GLY A 92 -23.42 3.22 -9.64
C GLY A 92 -23.81 2.46 -10.92
N PRO A 93 -23.95 3.18 -12.06
CA PRO A 93 -24.49 2.61 -13.31
C PRO A 93 -23.59 1.51 -13.91
N HIS A 94 -22.31 1.50 -13.59
CA HIS A 94 -21.35 0.52 -14.10
C HIS A 94 -21.16 -0.69 -13.17
N ALA A 95 -22.07 -0.94 -12.21
CA ALA A 95 -21.95 -2.03 -11.24
C ALA A 95 -21.68 -3.40 -11.90
N SER A 96 -22.31 -3.69 -13.06
CA SER A 96 -22.09 -4.94 -13.81
C SER A 96 -20.66 -5.13 -14.34
N ARG A 97 -19.84 -4.06 -14.34
CA ARG A 97 -18.45 -4.05 -14.79
C ARG A 97 -17.45 -4.13 -13.65
N TYR A 98 -17.93 -4.32 -12.41
CA TYR A 98 -17.12 -4.44 -11.20
C TYR A 98 -17.34 -5.79 -10.54
N ALA A 99 -16.27 -6.34 -9.98
CA ALA A 99 -16.31 -7.32 -8.91
C ALA A 99 -15.66 -6.70 -7.67
N VAL A 100 -16.31 -6.81 -6.52
CA VAL A 100 -15.83 -6.18 -5.27
C VAL A 100 -16.09 -7.11 -4.09
N SER A 101 -15.09 -7.25 -3.24
CA SER A 101 -15.17 -7.91 -1.94
C SER A 101 -14.60 -6.98 -0.87
N VAL A 102 -15.34 -6.80 0.21
CA VAL A 102 -14.91 -6.01 1.38
C VAL A 102 -15.16 -6.83 2.65
N LEU A 103 -14.12 -7.05 3.43
CA LEU A 103 -14.21 -7.67 4.75
C LEU A 103 -13.96 -6.60 5.81
N ASP A 104 -15.01 -6.20 6.50
CA ASP A 104 -14.96 -5.22 7.58
C ASP A 104 -14.57 -5.90 8.88
N LEU A 105 -13.44 -5.51 9.42
CA LEU A 105 -12.80 -6.01 10.63
C LEU A 105 -12.79 -4.98 11.77
N SER A 106 -13.47 -3.83 11.57
CA SER A 106 -13.45 -2.70 12.51
C SER A 106 -14.04 -3.05 13.87
N ASP A 107 -15.08 -3.90 13.88
CA ASP A 107 -15.62 -4.50 15.10
C ASP A 107 -15.22 -5.97 15.21
N PRO A 108 -14.30 -6.33 16.12
CA PRO A 108 -13.88 -7.73 16.29
C PRO A 108 -15.01 -8.69 16.69
N ALA A 109 -16.09 -8.19 17.30
CA ALA A 109 -17.26 -8.98 17.68
C ALA A 109 -18.23 -9.19 16.52
N GLN A 110 -18.21 -8.31 15.50
CA GLN A 110 -19.15 -8.33 14.39
C GLN A 110 -18.43 -8.14 13.05
N ILE A 111 -17.74 -9.16 12.58
CA ILE A 111 -17.09 -9.15 11.26
C ILE A 111 -18.16 -9.24 10.19
N ARG A 112 -18.09 -8.35 9.19
CA ARG A 112 -19.06 -8.24 8.09
C ARG A 112 -18.37 -8.43 6.76
N TYR A 113 -19.00 -9.17 5.87
CA TYR A 113 -18.52 -9.37 4.52
C TYR A 113 -19.53 -8.82 3.50
N LEU A 114 -19.06 -7.96 2.63
CA LEU A 114 -19.84 -7.33 1.56
C LEU A 114 -19.25 -7.78 0.22
N ALA A 115 -20.09 -8.28 -0.69
CA ALA A 115 -19.65 -8.81 -1.96
C ALA A 115 -20.53 -8.39 -3.13
N HIS A 116 -19.89 -8.22 -4.28
CA HIS A 116 -20.56 -8.04 -5.56
C HIS A 116 -19.75 -8.77 -6.64
N GLN A 117 -20.36 -9.75 -7.30
CA GLN A 117 -19.71 -10.58 -8.33
C GLN A 117 -18.36 -11.17 -7.89
N GLU A 118 -18.27 -11.62 -6.61
CA GLU A 118 -17.02 -11.99 -5.95
C GLU A 118 -16.24 -13.12 -6.63
N ASP A 119 -16.94 -13.97 -7.40
CA ASP A 119 -16.39 -15.12 -8.14
C ASP A 119 -16.09 -14.79 -9.62
N LEU A 120 -16.25 -13.53 -10.05
CA LEU A 120 -15.88 -13.11 -11.40
C LEU A 120 -14.38 -13.26 -11.61
N HIS A 121 -13.98 -14.04 -12.61
CA HIS A 121 -12.59 -14.22 -12.99
C HIS A 121 -12.12 -13.08 -13.89
N GLN A 122 -10.97 -12.50 -13.57
CA GLN A 122 -10.31 -11.49 -14.39
C GLN A 122 -8.79 -11.63 -14.29
N ASN A 123 -8.06 -11.29 -15.35
CA ASN A 123 -6.60 -11.21 -15.27
C ASN A 123 -6.20 -10.16 -14.23
N PRO A 124 -5.40 -10.53 -13.21
CA PRO A 124 -5.05 -9.65 -12.10
C PRO A 124 -4.08 -8.51 -12.49
N GLY A 125 -3.46 -8.60 -13.66
CA GLY A 125 -2.35 -7.72 -14.00
C GLY A 125 -1.27 -7.75 -12.92
N SER A 126 -0.76 -6.60 -12.54
CA SER A 126 0.29 -6.51 -11.51
C SER A 126 -0.15 -6.89 -10.09
N VAL A 127 -1.43 -7.18 -9.81
CA VAL A 127 -1.84 -7.79 -8.52
C VAL A 127 -1.28 -9.22 -8.42
N GLY A 128 -1.06 -9.90 -9.54
CA GLY A 128 -0.38 -11.22 -9.58
C GLY A 128 1.02 -11.24 -8.96
N LYS A 129 1.68 -10.09 -8.81
CA LYS A 129 2.98 -9.97 -8.11
C LYS A 129 2.92 -10.37 -6.63
N LEU A 130 1.73 -10.42 -6.03
CA LEU A 130 1.53 -11.00 -4.70
C LEU A 130 1.90 -12.49 -4.66
N ILE A 131 1.63 -13.23 -5.73
CA ILE A 131 2.01 -14.64 -5.84
C ILE A 131 3.54 -14.80 -5.96
N VAL A 132 4.22 -13.89 -6.67
CA VAL A 132 5.69 -13.89 -6.75
C VAL A 132 6.30 -13.65 -5.36
N ALA A 133 5.75 -12.71 -4.61
CA ALA A 133 6.19 -12.43 -3.25
C ALA A 133 5.93 -13.62 -2.30
N LEU A 134 4.73 -14.25 -2.39
CA LEU A 134 4.40 -15.46 -1.65
C LEU A 134 5.37 -16.61 -1.98
N ALA A 135 5.69 -16.82 -3.25
CA ALA A 135 6.61 -17.84 -3.69
C ALA A 135 8.03 -17.65 -3.13
N TRP A 136 8.51 -16.42 -3.05
CA TRP A 136 9.77 -16.10 -2.38
C TRP A 136 9.73 -16.42 -0.89
N MET A 137 8.66 -15.98 -0.18
CA MET A 137 8.52 -16.26 1.26
C MET A 137 8.47 -17.78 1.52
N GLN A 138 7.77 -18.54 0.66
CA GLN A 138 7.70 -19.99 0.78
C GLN A 138 9.06 -20.65 0.54
N ALA A 139 9.79 -20.24 -0.51
CA ALA A 139 11.11 -20.78 -0.82
C ALA A 139 12.14 -20.50 0.30
N LEU A 140 12.08 -19.31 0.90
CA LEU A 140 12.90 -18.95 2.06
C LEU A 140 12.57 -19.79 3.28
N ALA A 141 11.27 -20.00 3.56
CA ALA A 141 10.84 -20.84 4.68
C ALA A 141 11.24 -22.31 4.49
N ASP A 142 11.18 -22.81 3.27
CA ASP A 142 11.60 -24.18 2.97
C ASP A 142 13.11 -24.37 3.19
N ARG A 143 13.92 -23.37 2.92
CA ARG A 143 15.37 -23.42 3.12
C ARG A 143 15.78 -23.15 4.57
N PHE A 144 15.10 -22.23 5.25
CA PHE A 144 15.40 -21.79 6.60
C PHE A 144 14.13 -21.86 7.48
N PRO A 145 13.61 -23.06 7.80
CA PRO A 145 12.27 -23.20 8.42
C PRO A 145 12.17 -22.57 9.80
N ALA A 146 13.26 -22.60 10.58
CA ALA A 146 13.29 -22.09 11.96
C ALA A 146 14.16 -20.82 12.14
N ASP A 147 14.64 -20.21 11.05
CA ASP A 147 15.58 -19.10 11.09
C ASP A 147 15.13 -17.90 10.24
N PRO A 148 14.23 -17.06 10.78
CA PRO A 148 13.80 -15.83 10.12
C PRO A 148 14.94 -14.85 9.83
N GLU A 149 15.99 -14.83 10.67
CA GLU A 149 17.13 -13.92 10.46
C GLU A 149 17.97 -14.36 9.27
N ALA A 150 18.17 -15.67 9.05
CA ALA A 150 18.82 -16.17 7.85
C ALA A 150 18.02 -15.84 6.58
N ARG A 151 16.67 -15.87 6.64
CA ARG A 151 15.81 -15.43 5.53
C ARG A 151 16.01 -13.94 5.24
N ALA A 152 15.96 -13.11 6.27
CA ALA A 152 16.19 -11.67 6.14
C ALA A 152 17.61 -11.36 5.65
N ALA A 153 18.61 -12.06 6.17
CA ALA A 153 20.01 -11.91 5.76
C ALA A 153 20.18 -12.22 4.26
N LEU A 154 19.61 -13.33 3.78
CA LEU A 154 19.67 -13.69 2.36
C LEU A 154 19.01 -12.62 1.49
N LEU A 155 17.84 -12.09 1.88
CA LEU A 155 17.17 -11.01 1.17
C LEU A 155 17.99 -9.72 1.13
N ARG A 156 18.69 -9.38 2.22
CA ARG A 156 19.53 -8.18 2.32
C ARG A 156 20.84 -8.27 1.55
N THR A 157 21.47 -9.45 1.57
CA THR A 157 22.85 -9.60 1.12
C THR A 157 23.00 -10.16 -0.27
N THR A 158 21.99 -10.87 -0.81
CA THR A 158 22.02 -11.37 -2.17
C THR A 158 21.84 -10.23 -3.15
N GLU A 159 22.89 -9.92 -3.90
CA GLU A 159 22.86 -8.94 -4.97
C GLU A 159 22.25 -9.54 -6.24
N VAL A 160 21.29 -8.83 -6.82
CA VAL A 160 20.71 -9.10 -8.13
C VAL A 160 21.19 -8.06 -9.10
N VAL A 161 21.74 -8.48 -10.22
CA VAL A 161 22.19 -7.63 -11.32
C VAL A 161 21.18 -7.75 -12.46
N ALA A 162 20.58 -6.62 -12.86
CA ALA A 162 19.62 -6.59 -13.95
C ALA A 162 20.27 -7.06 -15.27
N ASP A 163 19.62 -7.97 -15.95
CA ASP A 163 20.04 -8.51 -17.24
C ASP A 163 18.94 -8.36 -18.30
N ALA A 164 19.01 -9.11 -19.40
CA ALA A 164 18.06 -9.04 -20.49
C ALA A 164 16.60 -9.35 -20.10
N TYR A 165 16.34 -10.01 -18.95
CA TYR A 165 14.97 -10.28 -18.46
C TYR A 165 14.18 -9.01 -18.14
N ILE A 166 14.84 -7.84 -17.98
CA ILE A 166 14.16 -6.55 -17.73
C ILE A 166 13.53 -5.93 -18.98
N ARG A 167 13.87 -6.40 -20.18
CA ARG A 167 13.49 -5.73 -21.44
C ARG A 167 11.97 -5.70 -21.62
N SER A 168 11.47 -4.57 -22.15
CA SER A 168 10.07 -4.20 -22.36
C SER A 168 9.32 -3.67 -21.11
N ASP A 169 10.00 -3.33 -20.01
CA ASP A 169 9.34 -2.65 -18.87
C ASP A 169 9.45 -1.14 -18.99
N GLU A 170 8.32 -0.45 -18.77
CA GLU A 170 8.24 1.01 -18.76
C GLU A 170 8.12 1.60 -17.36
N HIS A 171 8.00 0.75 -16.33
CA HIS A 171 7.90 1.24 -14.97
C HIS A 171 9.22 1.85 -14.50
N GLU A 172 9.13 3.02 -13.88
CA GLU A 172 10.24 3.67 -13.22
C GLU A 172 10.32 3.25 -11.75
N VAL A 173 11.52 3.01 -11.28
CA VAL A 173 11.84 2.68 -9.89
C VAL A 173 12.72 3.74 -9.26
N PRO A 174 12.60 4.00 -7.94
CA PRO A 174 13.40 5.01 -7.26
C PRO A 174 14.83 4.53 -7.03
N PHE A 175 15.79 5.38 -7.38
CA PHE A 175 17.21 5.28 -7.07
C PHE A 175 17.64 6.43 -6.18
N TRP A 176 18.42 6.13 -5.18
CA TRP A 176 19.06 7.11 -4.32
C TRP A 176 20.29 6.47 -3.65
N ALA A 177 21.35 7.24 -3.49
CA ALA A 177 22.54 6.87 -2.74
C ALA A 177 22.89 7.97 -1.73
N PRO A 178 23.56 7.65 -0.61
CA PRO A 178 24.03 8.66 0.34
C PRO A 178 24.84 9.75 -0.34
N GLY A 179 24.41 11.01 -0.17
CA GLY A 179 25.01 12.17 -0.83
C GLY A 179 24.28 12.67 -2.07
N ASP A 180 23.31 11.91 -2.60
CA ASP A 180 22.45 12.40 -3.67
C ASP A 180 21.50 13.50 -3.14
N SER A 181 21.37 14.60 -3.88
CA SER A 181 20.48 15.71 -3.53
C SER A 181 19.00 15.41 -3.72
N ARG A 182 18.64 14.33 -4.42
CA ARG A 182 17.26 13.94 -4.73
C ARG A 182 17.13 12.45 -5.04
N ILE A 183 15.93 11.90 -4.83
CA ILE A 183 15.56 10.57 -5.33
C ILE A 183 15.25 10.68 -6.83
N VAL A 184 15.92 9.87 -7.65
CA VAL A 184 15.73 9.83 -9.10
C VAL A 184 14.88 8.61 -9.46
N LYS A 185 13.77 8.81 -10.19
CA LYS A 185 12.96 7.73 -10.75
C LYS A 185 13.32 7.52 -12.21
N ARG A 186 13.66 6.29 -12.55
CA ARG A 186 13.95 5.88 -13.92
C ARG A 186 13.70 4.39 -14.12
N ARG A 187 13.59 3.96 -15.38
CA ARG A 187 13.52 2.54 -15.74
C ARG A 187 14.81 1.82 -15.32
N LEU A 188 14.68 0.53 -14.97
CA LEU A 188 15.83 -0.36 -14.79
C LEU A 188 16.61 -0.48 -16.10
N ARG A 189 17.94 -0.55 -15.98
CA ARG A 189 18.89 -0.78 -17.08
C ARG A 189 19.69 -2.05 -16.80
N GLU A 190 20.11 -2.73 -17.84
CA GLU A 190 21.04 -3.85 -17.70
C GLU A 190 22.30 -3.39 -16.95
N GLY A 191 22.74 -4.18 -15.96
CA GLY A 191 23.82 -3.81 -15.05
C GLY A 191 23.40 -3.08 -13.77
N ASP A 192 22.13 -2.61 -13.64
CA ASP A 192 21.64 -2.05 -12.38
C ASP A 192 21.62 -3.11 -11.29
N ARG A 193 22.04 -2.72 -10.08
CA ARG A 193 22.24 -3.62 -8.95
C ARG A 193 21.30 -3.28 -7.80
N GLY A 194 20.85 -4.30 -7.08
CA GLY A 194 20.08 -4.17 -5.85
C GLY A 194 20.01 -5.48 -5.09
N SER A 195 19.69 -5.44 -3.81
CA SER A 195 19.42 -6.65 -3.05
C SER A 195 18.09 -7.30 -3.48
N LEU A 196 17.85 -8.55 -3.10
CA LEU A 196 16.54 -9.19 -3.29
C LEU A 196 15.42 -8.38 -2.62
N TYR A 197 15.65 -7.78 -1.45
CA TYR A 197 14.69 -6.86 -0.82
C TYR A 197 14.40 -5.65 -1.70
N THR A 198 15.42 -5.05 -2.30
CA THR A 198 15.26 -3.92 -3.21
C THR A 198 14.41 -4.30 -4.42
N TYR A 199 14.64 -5.47 -5.00
CA TYR A 199 13.84 -5.97 -6.12
C TYR A 199 12.40 -6.30 -5.71
N LEU A 200 12.17 -6.89 -4.52
CA LEU A 200 10.83 -7.10 -3.97
C LEU A 200 10.08 -5.77 -3.76
N ASP A 201 10.79 -4.76 -3.24
CA ASP A 201 10.25 -3.42 -3.11
C ASP A 201 9.89 -2.80 -4.47
N TRP A 202 10.81 -2.79 -5.43
CA TRP A 202 10.54 -2.26 -6.77
C TRP A 202 9.38 -3.00 -7.47
N MET A 203 9.26 -4.32 -7.26
CA MET A 203 8.15 -5.10 -7.79
C MET A 203 6.81 -4.71 -7.16
N LEU A 204 6.75 -4.52 -5.85
CA LEU A 204 5.50 -4.28 -5.14
C LEU A 204 5.13 -2.80 -5.07
N SER A 205 6.08 -1.91 -4.73
CA SER A 205 5.84 -0.48 -4.52
C SER A 205 5.72 0.30 -5.84
N SER A 206 6.68 0.14 -6.73
CA SER A 206 6.69 0.80 -8.06
C SER A 206 5.96 -0.01 -9.13
N SER A 207 5.62 -1.26 -8.82
CA SER A 207 4.97 -2.19 -9.75
C SER A 207 5.83 -2.57 -10.97
N SER A 208 7.18 -2.52 -10.87
CA SER A 208 8.09 -2.83 -11.97
C SER A 208 7.93 -4.28 -12.47
N ASN A 209 7.69 -4.43 -13.77
CA ASN A 209 7.66 -5.72 -14.45
C ASN A 209 9.08 -6.29 -14.61
N ALA A 210 10.06 -5.41 -14.81
CA ALA A 210 11.47 -5.77 -14.86
C ALA A 210 11.92 -6.42 -13.53
N ALA A 211 11.62 -5.77 -12.39
CA ALA A 211 11.94 -6.32 -11.08
C ALA A 211 11.23 -7.65 -10.83
N ALA A 212 9.96 -7.78 -11.23
CA ALA A 212 9.20 -9.03 -11.11
C ALA A 212 9.82 -10.18 -11.93
N SER A 213 10.24 -9.89 -13.17
CA SER A 213 10.86 -10.89 -14.04
C SER A 213 12.24 -11.32 -13.52
N MET A 214 13.04 -10.37 -12.99
CA MET A 214 14.31 -10.70 -12.34
C MET A 214 14.10 -11.58 -11.10
N LEU A 215 13.10 -11.25 -10.26
CA LEU A 215 12.78 -12.06 -9.08
C LEU A 215 12.34 -13.48 -9.45
N LEU A 216 11.56 -13.66 -10.52
CA LEU A 216 11.17 -14.98 -11.00
C LEU A 216 12.36 -15.75 -11.56
N GLN A 217 13.25 -15.10 -12.29
CA GLN A 217 14.52 -15.71 -12.72
C GLN A 217 15.34 -16.16 -11.49
N GLN A 218 15.52 -15.27 -10.51
CA GLN A 218 16.27 -15.58 -9.29
C GLN A 218 15.61 -16.71 -8.48
N LEU A 219 14.29 -16.79 -8.45
CA LEU A 219 13.56 -17.86 -7.78
C LEU A 219 13.79 -19.23 -8.45
N VAL A 220 13.82 -19.25 -9.78
CA VAL A 220 14.18 -20.44 -10.57
C VAL A 220 15.63 -20.89 -10.25
N LEU A 221 16.56 -19.94 -10.20
CA LEU A 221 17.95 -20.22 -9.82
C LEU A 221 18.07 -20.70 -8.37
N PHE A 222 17.37 -20.05 -7.44
CA PHE A 222 17.33 -20.42 -6.03
C PHE A 222 16.87 -21.88 -5.85
N ARG A 223 15.81 -22.27 -6.56
CA ARG A 223 15.28 -23.64 -6.54
C ARG A 223 16.23 -24.65 -7.14
N HIS A 224 16.85 -24.30 -8.26
CA HIS A 224 17.76 -25.22 -8.99
C HIS A 224 19.07 -25.44 -8.23
N PHE A 225 19.72 -24.36 -7.77
CA PHE A 225 21.04 -24.44 -7.15
C PHE A 225 20.98 -24.79 -5.65
N GLY A 226 19.83 -24.65 -4.99
CA GLY A 226 19.65 -24.98 -3.57
C GLY A 226 20.69 -24.27 -2.69
N GLU A 227 21.48 -25.04 -1.93
CA GLU A 227 22.49 -24.50 -1.02
C GLU A 227 23.64 -23.73 -1.71
N ARG A 228 23.86 -23.97 -2.99
CA ARG A 228 24.87 -23.25 -3.79
C ARG A 228 24.40 -21.87 -4.26
N TYR A 229 23.14 -21.49 -3.99
CA TYR A 229 22.64 -20.16 -4.31
C TYR A 229 23.06 -19.15 -3.21
N PRO A 230 23.52 -17.92 -3.54
CA PRO A 230 23.65 -17.37 -4.89
C PRO A 230 24.77 -18.00 -5.69
N THR A 231 24.56 -18.13 -6.99
CA THR A 231 25.51 -18.72 -7.94
C THR A 231 26.23 -17.65 -8.77
N SER A 232 27.31 -18.01 -9.47
CA SER A 232 27.98 -17.07 -10.37
C SER A 232 27.10 -16.72 -11.58
N PRO A 233 27.28 -15.54 -12.20
CA PRO A 233 26.57 -15.17 -13.41
C PRO A 233 26.75 -16.19 -14.55
N GLU A 234 27.93 -16.78 -14.66
CA GLU A 234 28.28 -17.78 -15.69
C GLU A 234 27.51 -19.09 -15.48
N GLU A 235 27.42 -19.58 -14.24
CA GLU A 235 26.63 -20.77 -13.91
C GLU A 235 25.13 -20.52 -14.12
N ALA A 236 24.64 -19.35 -13.74
CA ALA A 236 23.24 -18.96 -13.94
C ALA A 236 22.89 -18.91 -15.44
N GLU A 237 23.70 -18.24 -16.26
CA GLU A 237 23.48 -18.15 -17.72
C GLU A 237 23.61 -19.54 -18.37
N SER A 238 24.59 -20.35 -17.96
CA SER A 238 24.76 -21.73 -18.45
C SER A 238 23.51 -22.55 -18.20
N PHE A 239 22.94 -22.53 -16.99
CA PHE A 239 21.69 -23.21 -16.67
C PHE A 239 20.52 -22.71 -17.49
N LEU A 240 20.33 -21.38 -17.55
CA LEU A 240 19.20 -20.74 -18.24
C LEU A 240 19.23 -20.94 -19.76
N THR A 241 20.41 -21.18 -20.35
CA THR A 241 20.56 -21.43 -21.78
C THR A 241 20.58 -22.91 -22.14
N ALA A 242 21.24 -23.76 -21.34
CA ALA A 242 21.41 -25.17 -21.63
C ALA A 242 20.20 -26.04 -21.25
N SER A 243 19.44 -25.67 -20.20
CA SER A 243 18.27 -26.45 -19.80
C SER A 243 17.12 -26.32 -20.83
N PRO A 244 16.37 -27.41 -21.09
CA PRO A 244 15.22 -27.37 -21.99
C PRO A 244 14.16 -26.35 -21.54
N ILE A 245 13.51 -25.66 -22.49
CA ILE A 245 12.45 -24.67 -22.18
C ILE A 245 11.33 -25.33 -21.36
N LYS A 246 10.91 -26.55 -21.70
CA LYS A 246 9.86 -27.29 -20.97
C LYS A 246 10.19 -27.53 -19.50
N GLU A 247 11.47 -27.80 -19.21
CA GLU A 247 11.94 -28.00 -17.84
C GLU A 247 11.86 -26.69 -17.04
N ARG A 248 12.35 -25.60 -17.60
CA ARG A 248 12.25 -24.27 -16.97
C ARG A 248 10.79 -23.83 -16.77
N GLN A 249 9.92 -24.13 -17.74
CA GLN A 249 8.49 -23.85 -17.66
C GLN A 249 7.83 -24.64 -16.52
N ALA A 250 8.07 -25.97 -16.45
CA ALA A 250 7.53 -26.81 -15.38
C ALA A 250 8.03 -26.39 -13.99
N LEU A 251 9.33 -26.00 -13.91
CA LEU A 251 9.90 -25.48 -12.67
C LEU A 251 9.24 -24.16 -12.24
N LEU A 252 9.06 -23.23 -13.18
CA LEU A 252 8.38 -21.96 -12.92
C LEU A 252 6.92 -22.18 -12.47
N GLU A 253 6.19 -23.05 -13.14
CA GLU A 253 4.81 -23.38 -12.81
C GLU A 253 4.71 -23.95 -11.37
N ALA A 254 5.55 -24.92 -11.03
CA ALA A 254 5.59 -25.47 -9.67
C ALA A 254 5.89 -24.37 -8.63
N LEU A 255 6.88 -23.50 -8.91
CA LEU A 255 7.26 -22.40 -8.02
C LEU A 255 6.14 -21.39 -7.77
N LEU A 256 5.21 -21.21 -8.72
CA LEU A 256 4.08 -20.28 -8.59
C LEU A 256 2.83 -20.96 -8.02
N ILE A 257 2.59 -22.25 -8.31
CA ILE A 257 1.35 -22.95 -7.90
C ILE A 257 1.48 -23.59 -6.51
N ASP A 258 2.60 -24.28 -6.22
CA ASP A 258 2.78 -24.96 -4.93
C ASP A 258 2.58 -24.03 -3.71
N PRO A 259 3.13 -22.79 -3.69
CA PRO A 259 2.90 -21.87 -2.58
C PRO A 259 1.42 -21.50 -2.40
N ILE A 260 0.65 -21.38 -3.47
CA ILE A 260 -0.78 -21.08 -3.40
C ILE A 260 -1.51 -22.20 -2.66
N VAL A 261 -1.32 -23.44 -3.13
CA VAL A 261 -1.97 -24.65 -2.56
C VAL A 261 -1.54 -24.87 -1.10
N ARG A 262 -0.23 -24.79 -0.81
CA ARG A 262 0.33 -24.99 0.53
C ARG A 262 -0.20 -23.98 1.56
N ASN A 263 -0.56 -22.79 1.10
CA ASN A 263 -1.12 -21.75 1.94
C ASN A 263 -2.67 -21.75 1.95
N GLY A 264 -3.29 -22.81 1.43
CA GLY A 264 -4.74 -23.03 1.44
C GLY A 264 -5.50 -22.00 0.58
N LEU A 265 -4.86 -21.49 -0.48
CA LEU A 265 -5.46 -20.68 -1.52
C LEU A 265 -5.80 -21.54 -2.73
N ASP A 266 -6.74 -21.08 -3.55
CA ASP A 266 -7.18 -21.79 -4.74
C ASP A 266 -6.50 -21.22 -6.00
N PRO A 267 -5.61 -22.00 -6.68
CA PRO A 267 -4.92 -21.54 -7.89
C PRO A 267 -5.86 -21.32 -9.07
N GLU A 268 -7.06 -21.94 -9.07
CA GLU A 268 -8.07 -21.63 -10.10
C GLU A 268 -8.71 -20.26 -9.90
N ARG A 269 -8.67 -19.74 -8.68
CA ARG A 269 -9.25 -18.44 -8.31
C ARG A 269 -8.23 -17.32 -8.17
N PHE A 270 -6.96 -17.63 -7.88
CA PHE A 270 -5.88 -16.64 -7.87
C PHE A 270 -4.54 -17.29 -8.21
N ARG A 271 -4.01 -17.00 -9.39
CA ARG A 271 -2.67 -17.39 -9.83
C ARG A 271 -2.01 -16.34 -10.70
N GLN A 272 -0.68 -16.34 -10.69
CA GLN A 272 0.18 -15.71 -11.67
C GLN A 272 0.75 -16.79 -12.59
N GLY A 273 0.53 -16.67 -13.91
CA GLY A 273 0.89 -17.72 -14.84
C GLY A 273 2.33 -17.68 -15.35
N GLY A 274 3.03 -16.54 -15.25
CA GLY A 274 4.38 -16.44 -15.81
C GLY A 274 5.08 -15.11 -15.55
N LEU A 275 6.14 -14.85 -16.30
CA LEU A 275 6.94 -13.63 -16.22
C LEU A 275 6.15 -12.39 -16.73
N PHE A 276 6.66 -11.21 -16.40
CA PHE A 276 5.97 -9.95 -16.67
C PHE A 276 6.53 -9.17 -17.85
N THR A 277 7.76 -9.43 -18.26
CA THR A 277 8.39 -8.79 -19.42
C THR A 277 8.30 -9.68 -20.66
N HIS A 278 8.34 -9.08 -21.84
CA HIS A 278 8.32 -9.83 -23.10
C HIS A 278 9.52 -10.78 -23.22
N GLU A 279 10.71 -10.29 -22.91
CA GLU A 279 11.91 -11.14 -22.96
C GLU A 279 11.87 -12.27 -21.94
N GLY A 280 11.36 -12.00 -20.72
CA GLY A 280 11.17 -13.05 -19.72
C GLY A 280 10.21 -14.14 -20.21
N LYS A 281 9.05 -13.79 -20.76
CA LYS A 281 8.07 -14.73 -21.33
C LYS A 281 8.65 -15.55 -22.49
N ARG A 282 9.48 -14.92 -23.33
CA ARG A 282 10.16 -15.61 -24.44
C ARG A 282 11.14 -16.67 -23.93
N ARG A 283 11.86 -16.38 -22.85
CA ARG A 283 12.87 -17.30 -22.27
C ARG A 283 12.25 -18.41 -21.42
N ILE A 284 11.21 -18.09 -20.66
CA ILE A 284 10.46 -19.06 -19.84
C ILE A 284 8.97 -18.77 -20.06
N PRO A 285 8.35 -19.42 -21.05
CA PRO A 285 6.92 -19.32 -21.28
C PRO A 285 6.12 -19.73 -20.06
N GLY A 286 5.04 -19.04 -19.77
CA GLY A 286 4.15 -19.35 -18.66
C GLY A 286 2.72 -19.62 -19.12
N GLY A 287 1.81 -19.83 -18.17
CA GLY A 287 0.39 -20.02 -18.38
C GLY A 287 -0.41 -18.72 -18.21
N SER A 288 -1.73 -18.85 -18.13
CA SER A 288 -2.65 -17.74 -17.89
C SER A 288 -2.69 -17.31 -16.42
N SER A 289 -2.93 -16.02 -16.21
CA SER A 289 -3.13 -15.44 -14.87
C SER A 289 -4.61 -15.16 -14.64
N THR A 290 -5.10 -15.42 -13.44
CA THR A 290 -6.49 -15.16 -13.06
C THR A 290 -6.58 -14.69 -11.62
N ALA A 291 -7.63 -13.95 -11.28
CA ALA A 291 -8.03 -13.64 -9.90
C ALA A 291 -9.54 -13.47 -9.78
N THR A 292 -10.05 -13.78 -8.58
CA THR A 292 -11.37 -13.39 -8.10
C THR A 292 -11.23 -12.48 -6.89
N THR A 293 -12.19 -11.60 -6.62
CA THR A 293 -12.09 -10.70 -5.46
C THR A 293 -12.22 -11.45 -4.15
N ARG A 294 -12.97 -12.56 -4.14
CA ARG A 294 -13.07 -13.47 -2.97
C ARG A 294 -11.70 -14.00 -2.58
N GLU A 295 -10.95 -14.55 -3.54
CA GLU A 295 -9.67 -15.15 -3.26
C GLU A 295 -8.59 -14.12 -2.91
N LEU A 296 -8.67 -12.92 -3.50
CA LEU A 296 -7.81 -11.80 -3.14
C LEU A 296 -8.01 -11.36 -1.68
N VAL A 297 -9.26 -11.29 -1.19
CA VAL A 297 -9.54 -11.01 0.21
C VAL A 297 -9.12 -12.18 1.11
N THR A 298 -9.26 -13.43 0.66
CA THR A 298 -8.73 -14.60 1.37
C THR A 298 -7.22 -14.53 1.56
N TYR A 299 -6.48 -14.13 0.52
CA TYR A 299 -5.03 -13.89 0.62
C TYR A 299 -4.71 -12.85 1.70
N LEU A 300 -5.39 -11.70 1.69
CA LEU A 300 -5.18 -10.63 2.69
C LEU A 300 -5.56 -11.10 4.11
N LEU A 301 -6.65 -11.86 4.25
CA LEU A 301 -7.08 -12.42 5.53
C LEU A 301 -6.01 -13.36 6.11
N ARG A 302 -5.51 -14.30 5.29
CA ARG A 302 -4.44 -15.23 5.72
C ARG A 302 -3.16 -14.51 6.08
N MET A 303 -2.83 -13.43 5.38
CA MET A 303 -1.70 -12.58 5.73
C MET A 303 -1.91 -11.95 7.11
N GLU A 304 -3.07 -11.34 7.38
CA GLU A 304 -3.38 -10.74 8.69
C GLU A 304 -3.41 -11.75 9.84
N GLN A 305 -3.69 -13.02 9.54
CA GLN A 305 -3.67 -14.13 10.49
C GLN A 305 -2.25 -14.67 10.76
N GLY A 306 -1.23 -14.22 10.03
CA GLY A 306 0.12 -14.83 10.10
C GLY A 306 0.20 -16.20 9.44
N ARG A 307 -0.69 -16.52 8.50
CA ARG A 307 -0.87 -17.84 7.86
C ARG A 307 -0.42 -17.92 6.40
N LEU A 308 0.12 -16.85 5.83
CA LEU A 308 0.85 -16.94 4.57
C LEU A 308 2.28 -17.38 4.87
N VAL A 309 2.54 -18.65 4.66
CA VAL A 309 3.76 -19.41 5.02
C VAL A 309 3.88 -19.53 6.54
N ASP A 310 4.24 -18.45 7.21
CA ASP A 310 4.32 -18.33 8.65
C ASP A 310 4.16 -16.86 9.09
N ARG A 311 4.26 -16.61 10.40
CA ARG A 311 4.11 -15.29 10.99
C ARG A 311 5.10 -14.26 10.41
N TRP A 312 6.37 -14.63 10.31
CA TRP A 312 7.41 -13.74 9.80
C TRP A 312 7.16 -13.36 8.35
N SER A 313 6.90 -14.35 7.50
CA SER A 313 6.62 -14.17 6.08
C SER A 313 5.37 -13.29 5.85
N SER A 314 4.30 -13.52 6.59
CA SER A 314 3.07 -12.70 6.55
C SER A 314 3.35 -11.24 6.91
N LEU A 315 4.14 -11.00 7.96
CA LEU A 315 4.48 -9.66 8.42
C LEU A 315 5.38 -8.94 7.40
N GLU A 316 6.36 -9.62 6.82
CA GLU A 316 7.22 -9.04 5.78
C GLU A 316 6.42 -8.71 4.51
N LEU A 317 5.48 -9.56 4.09
CA LEU A 317 4.58 -9.25 2.98
C LEU A 317 3.74 -8.00 3.27
N LYS A 318 3.19 -7.88 4.49
CA LYS A 318 2.42 -6.70 4.91
C LYS A 318 3.29 -5.44 4.90
N ARG A 319 4.52 -5.51 5.43
CA ARG A 319 5.50 -4.41 5.41
C ARG A 319 5.84 -3.97 3.99
N LEU A 320 6.13 -4.90 3.09
CA LEU A 320 6.40 -4.60 1.68
C LEU A 320 5.21 -3.92 0.98
N LEU A 321 3.97 -4.30 1.28
CA LEU A 321 2.78 -3.65 0.75
C LEU A 321 2.58 -2.22 1.30
N TYR A 322 3.09 -1.95 2.51
CA TYR A 322 3.07 -0.61 3.10
C TYR A 322 4.09 0.33 2.44
N LEU A 323 5.22 -0.20 1.93
CA LEU A 323 6.29 0.56 1.27
C LEU A 323 5.89 1.23 -0.05
N THR A 324 4.61 1.23 -0.41
CA THR A 324 4.12 1.81 -1.66
C THR A 324 4.79 3.16 -1.94
N ASP A 325 5.60 3.20 -3.00
CA ASP A 325 6.40 4.37 -3.40
C ASP A 325 5.55 5.62 -3.61
N ARG A 326 4.32 5.42 -4.07
CA ARG A 326 3.32 6.47 -4.18
C ARG A 326 1.92 5.88 -4.02
N ARG A 327 1.06 6.60 -3.35
CA ARG A 327 -0.35 6.26 -3.30
C ARG A 327 -1.01 6.67 -4.61
N ILE A 328 -1.53 5.71 -5.35
CA ILE A 328 -2.19 5.89 -6.64
C ILE A 328 -3.54 5.18 -6.67
N ARG A 329 -4.40 5.52 -7.62
CA ARG A 329 -5.67 4.81 -7.86
C ARG A 329 -6.50 4.70 -6.56
N TYR A 330 -6.92 3.51 -6.16
CA TYR A 330 -7.68 3.29 -4.92
C TYR A 330 -7.02 3.95 -3.69
N ALA A 331 -5.71 3.85 -3.53
CA ALA A 331 -5.00 4.36 -2.36
C ALA A 331 -4.78 5.88 -2.37
N SER A 332 -5.14 6.61 -3.43
CA SER A 332 -4.78 8.03 -3.60
C SER A 332 -5.86 9.02 -3.19
N HIS A 333 -7.06 8.56 -2.79
CA HIS A 333 -8.11 9.51 -2.42
C HIS A 333 -7.75 10.27 -1.14
N PRO A 334 -7.95 11.62 -1.09
CA PRO A 334 -7.61 12.44 0.07
C PRO A 334 -8.26 12.00 1.38
N ALA A 335 -9.48 11.41 1.35
CA ALA A 335 -10.13 10.86 2.54
C ALA A 335 -9.37 9.69 3.19
N LEU A 336 -8.44 9.07 2.48
CA LEU A 336 -7.58 8.00 2.99
C LEU A 336 -6.18 8.49 3.37
N ARG A 337 -5.96 9.80 3.41
CA ARG A 337 -4.65 10.39 3.64
C ARG A 337 -4.03 9.98 4.98
N ASP A 338 -4.87 9.90 6.01
CA ASP A 338 -4.45 9.63 7.39
C ASP A 338 -4.51 8.13 7.73
N ALA A 339 -5.09 7.31 6.85
CA ALA A 339 -5.12 5.85 7.01
C ALA A 339 -3.80 5.21 6.61
N ALA A 340 -3.36 4.17 7.32
CA ALA A 340 -2.35 3.26 6.84
C ALA A 340 -2.95 2.38 5.73
N ILE A 341 -2.30 2.33 4.57
CA ILE A 341 -2.79 1.56 3.42
C ILE A 341 -1.69 0.63 2.93
N TYR A 342 -1.99 -0.68 2.98
CA TYR A 342 -1.16 -1.74 2.45
C TYR A 342 -1.74 -2.12 1.09
N PHE A 343 -1.06 -1.79 0.01
CA PHE A 343 -1.71 -1.66 -1.29
C PHE A 343 -0.95 -2.31 -2.44
N LYS A 344 -1.68 -2.98 -3.32
CA LYS A 344 -1.19 -3.38 -4.63
C LYS A 344 -2.26 -3.17 -5.69
N SER A 345 -1.85 -2.68 -6.86
CA SER A 345 -2.74 -2.54 -8.00
C SER A 345 -2.17 -3.19 -9.26
N GLY A 346 -3.06 -3.46 -10.21
CA GLY A 346 -2.76 -3.95 -11.54
C GLY A 346 -3.65 -3.28 -12.59
N SER A 347 -3.17 -3.18 -13.81
CA SER A 347 -3.95 -2.66 -14.93
C SER A 347 -3.54 -3.34 -16.23
N LEU A 348 -4.53 -3.56 -17.10
CA LEU A 348 -4.34 -3.97 -18.48
C LEU A 348 -5.39 -3.22 -19.32
N TYR A 349 -4.97 -2.56 -20.37
CA TYR A 349 -5.90 -1.88 -21.26
C TYR A 349 -5.49 -2.10 -22.73
N SER A 350 -6.47 -2.09 -23.60
CA SER A 350 -6.26 -2.14 -25.04
C SER A 350 -7.32 -1.33 -25.76
N CYS A 351 -6.96 -0.84 -26.94
CA CYS A 351 -7.84 -0.03 -27.78
C CYS A 351 -7.83 -0.55 -29.21
N GLU A 352 -8.99 -0.39 -29.85
CA GLU A 352 -9.15 -0.40 -31.29
C GLU A 352 -9.46 1.01 -31.78
N GLU A 353 -9.23 1.26 -33.09
CA GLU A 353 -9.58 2.53 -33.71
C GLU A 353 -11.08 2.76 -33.65
N GLU A 354 -11.49 3.91 -33.16
CA GLU A 354 -12.90 4.31 -33.00
C GLU A 354 -13.00 5.82 -33.23
N GLU A 355 -13.94 6.25 -34.08
CA GLU A 355 -14.15 7.65 -34.39
C GLU A 355 -14.50 8.46 -33.13
N GLY A 356 -13.78 9.54 -32.89
CA GLY A 356 -13.97 10.41 -31.71
C GLY A 356 -13.35 9.86 -30.39
N PHE A 357 -12.74 8.67 -30.41
CA PHE A 357 -12.09 8.11 -29.23
C PHE A 357 -10.56 8.21 -29.34
N VAL A 358 -9.91 8.67 -28.25
CA VAL A 358 -8.45 8.71 -28.13
C VAL A 358 -8.02 7.74 -27.05
N CYS A 359 -7.28 6.69 -27.46
CA CYS A 359 -6.69 5.74 -26.53
C CYS A 359 -5.67 6.43 -25.60
N ARG A 360 -5.86 6.29 -24.30
CA ARG A 360 -4.95 6.82 -23.28
C ARG A 360 -4.70 5.76 -22.22
N LYS A 361 -3.64 5.93 -21.44
CA LYS A 361 -3.33 5.07 -20.31
C LYS A 361 -4.54 4.97 -19.35
N TYR A 362 -4.95 3.75 -19.04
CA TYR A 362 -6.12 3.42 -18.20
C TYR A 362 -7.47 3.85 -18.78
N HIS A 363 -7.54 4.01 -20.09
CA HIS A 363 -8.73 4.49 -20.80
C HIS A 363 -8.94 3.69 -22.08
N GLY A 364 -9.08 2.37 -21.94
CA GLY A 364 -9.29 1.46 -23.07
C GLY A 364 -10.75 1.40 -23.53
N ASN A 365 -10.98 1.15 -24.83
CA ASN A 365 -12.31 0.91 -25.40
C ASN A 365 -12.61 -0.56 -25.72
N VAL A 366 -11.60 -1.44 -25.71
CA VAL A 366 -11.77 -2.90 -25.89
C VAL A 366 -11.58 -3.62 -24.55
N ARG A 367 -10.52 -3.30 -23.83
CA ARG A 367 -10.21 -3.78 -22.50
C ARG A 367 -9.76 -2.61 -21.63
N ASN A 368 -10.21 -2.56 -20.39
CA ASN A 368 -9.80 -1.51 -19.47
C ASN A 368 -9.79 -2.03 -18.02
N TYR A 369 -9.03 -3.11 -17.80
CA TYR A 369 -8.91 -3.70 -16.46
C TYR A 369 -8.18 -2.78 -15.51
N MET A 370 -8.80 -2.55 -14.37
CA MET A 370 -8.16 -1.96 -13.20
C MET A 370 -8.45 -2.86 -12.00
N ASN A 371 -7.39 -3.22 -11.28
CA ASN A 371 -7.44 -4.11 -10.14
C ASN A 371 -6.78 -3.42 -8.96
N SER A 372 -7.38 -3.54 -7.79
CA SER A 372 -6.84 -2.96 -6.54
C SER A 372 -7.10 -3.91 -5.39
N VAL A 373 -6.09 -4.17 -4.58
CA VAL A 373 -6.23 -4.82 -3.28
C VAL A 373 -5.63 -3.93 -2.21
N ALA A 374 -6.31 -3.82 -1.09
CA ALA A 374 -5.80 -3.02 0.03
C ALA A 374 -6.25 -3.57 1.38
N ILE A 375 -5.39 -3.39 2.38
CA ILE A 375 -5.77 -3.32 3.78
C ILE A 375 -5.79 -1.84 4.12
N VAL A 376 -6.84 -1.37 4.77
CA VAL A 376 -6.99 0.01 5.22
C VAL A 376 -7.15 0.01 6.72
N GLU A 377 -6.27 0.72 7.42
CA GLU A 377 -6.28 0.87 8.87
C GLU A 377 -6.32 2.36 9.23
N VAL A 378 -7.39 2.78 9.91
CA VAL A 378 -7.52 4.11 10.49
C VAL A 378 -7.23 4.00 11.97
N HIS A 379 -6.22 4.72 12.44
CA HIS A 379 -5.77 4.71 13.84
C HIS A 379 -6.37 5.88 14.64
N ASP A 380 -7.58 6.30 14.31
CA ASP A 380 -8.33 7.30 15.07
C ASP A 380 -8.90 6.65 16.34
N GLU A 381 -8.57 7.20 17.52
CA GLU A 381 -9.04 6.68 18.81
C GLU A 381 -10.56 6.72 18.95
N ALA A 382 -11.23 7.74 18.36
CA ALA A 382 -12.67 7.87 18.39
C ALA A 382 -13.40 6.89 17.48
N ARG A 383 -12.75 6.50 16.37
CA ARG A 383 -13.32 5.58 15.37
C ARG A 383 -12.20 4.81 14.65
N PRO A 384 -11.63 3.79 15.30
CA PRO A 384 -10.67 2.93 14.61
C PRO A 384 -11.40 2.11 13.54
N LEU A 385 -10.89 2.14 12.31
CA LEU A 385 -11.45 1.34 11.22
C LEU A 385 -10.37 0.40 10.68
N ARG A 386 -10.79 -0.82 10.33
CA ARG A 386 -9.95 -1.80 9.65
C ARG A 386 -10.78 -2.60 8.68
N TYR A 387 -10.37 -2.64 7.41
CA TYR A 387 -11.04 -3.49 6.44
C TYR A 387 -10.09 -3.94 5.33
N LEU A 388 -10.39 -5.11 4.77
CA LEU A 388 -9.74 -5.66 3.60
C LEU A 388 -10.62 -5.40 2.39
N VAL A 389 -10.05 -5.03 1.27
CA VAL A 389 -10.80 -4.75 0.05
C VAL A 389 -10.08 -5.27 -1.19
N ALA A 390 -10.84 -5.90 -2.09
CA ALA A 390 -10.42 -6.23 -3.44
C ALA A 390 -11.45 -5.70 -4.44
N VAL A 391 -10.96 -5.07 -5.50
CA VAL A 391 -11.77 -4.52 -6.60
C VAL A 391 -11.16 -4.95 -7.93
N LEU A 392 -11.95 -5.56 -8.77
CA LEU A 392 -11.65 -5.80 -10.19
C LEU A 392 -12.66 -5.02 -11.03
N SER A 393 -12.24 -4.40 -12.12
CA SER A 393 -13.14 -3.66 -13.00
C SER A 393 -12.73 -3.73 -14.47
N ASN A 394 -13.74 -3.58 -15.36
CA ASN A 394 -13.57 -3.43 -16.81
C ASN A 394 -14.57 -2.41 -17.33
N VAL A 395 -14.42 -1.15 -16.93
CA VAL A 395 -15.27 -0.04 -17.40
C VAL A 395 -14.58 0.60 -18.60
N LEU A 396 -15.15 0.41 -19.78
CA LEU A 396 -14.56 0.91 -21.03
C LEU A 396 -14.79 2.42 -21.20
N ARG A 397 -13.88 3.08 -21.90
CA ARG A 397 -13.96 4.52 -22.28
C ARG A 397 -13.99 5.48 -21.10
N GLU A 398 -13.58 5.02 -19.91
CA GLU A 398 -13.44 5.84 -18.70
C GLU A 398 -12.03 5.73 -18.12
N ASN A 399 -11.58 6.76 -17.42
CA ASN A 399 -10.32 6.69 -16.69
C ASN A 399 -10.48 5.79 -15.47
N SER A 400 -10.11 4.52 -15.61
CA SER A 400 -10.26 3.51 -14.57
C SER A 400 -9.42 3.82 -13.31
N ALA A 401 -8.34 4.60 -13.42
CA ALA A 401 -7.56 5.03 -12.25
C ALA A 401 -8.34 6.02 -11.38
N VAL A 402 -9.01 7.00 -12.00
CA VAL A 402 -9.89 7.97 -11.32
C VAL A 402 -11.14 7.26 -10.77
N ALA A 403 -11.72 6.33 -11.54
CA ALA A 403 -12.86 5.54 -11.09
C ALA A 403 -12.54 4.77 -9.80
N HIS A 404 -11.37 4.11 -9.70
CA HIS A 404 -10.93 3.42 -8.48
C HIS A 404 -10.65 4.37 -7.32
N GLN A 405 -10.12 5.57 -7.57
CA GLN A 405 -9.94 6.61 -6.54
C GLN A 405 -11.29 7.05 -5.96
N THR A 406 -12.27 7.33 -6.81
CA THR A 406 -13.62 7.71 -6.38
C THR A 406 -14.31 6.56 -5.62
N LEU A 407 -14.14 5.33 -6.08
CA LEU A 407 -14.70 4.15 -5.43
C LEU A 407 -14.11 3.94 -4.03
N ALA A 408 -12.84 4.22 -3.84
CA ALA A 408 -12.19 4.16 -2.53
C ALA A 408 -12.89 5.06 -1.50
N LEU A 409 -13.20 6.30 -1.87
CA LEU A 409 -13.99 7.20 -1.01
C LEU A 409 -15.36 6.61 -0.67
N ARG A 410 -16.07 6.10 -1.69
CA ARG A 410 -17.44 5.60 -1.51
C ARG A 410 -17.47 4.37 -0.60
N ILE A 411 -16.53 3.45 -0.78
CA ILE A 411 -16.39 2.26 0.09
C ILE A 411 -15.99 2.71 1.50
N HIS A 412 -15.02 3.61 1.63
CA HIS A 412 -14.60 4.11 2.94
C HIS A 412 -15.76 4.73 3.72
N ARG A 413 -16.54 5.62 3.09
CA ARG A 413 -17.75 6.19 3.71
C ARG A 413 -18.82 5.15 4.03
N LEU A 414 -18.96 4.11 3.22
CA LEU A 414 -19.85 3.00 3.54
C LEU A 414 -19.41 2.32 4.84
N ILE A 415 -18.11 2.00 4.99
CA ILE A 415 -17.58 1.42 6.23
C ILE A 415 -17.74 2.39 7.40
N GLU A 416 -17.39 3.67 7.27
CA GLU A 416 -17.60 4.69 8.30
C GLU A 416 -19.05 4.72 8.80
N SER A 417 -20.02 4.58 7.90
CA SER A 417 -21.45 4.58 8.25
C SER A 417 -21.91 3.37 9.05
N LEU A 418 -21.12 2.30 9.09
CA LEU A 418 -21.37 1.10 9.89
C LEU A 418 -20.80 1.23 11.32
N HIS A 419 -19.92 2.20 11.54
CA HIS A 419 -19.22 2.47 12.79
C HIS A 419 -19.38 3.95 13.18
N PRO A 420 -20.58 4.42 13.55
CA PRO A 420 -20.79 5.79 13.96
C PRO A 420 -19.99 6.12 15.22
N VAL A 421 -19.40 7.31 15.26
CA VAL A 421 -18.80 7.84 16.50
C VAL A 421 -19.93 8.03 17.51
N PRO A 422 -19.82 7.51 18.74
CA PRO A 422 -20.81 7.82 19.78
C PRO A 422 -20.91 9.34 19.94
N GLU A 423 -22.14 9.85 19.97
CA GLU A 423 -22.40 11.26 20.27
C GLU A 423 -21.80 11.57 21.64
N ALA A 424 -20.94 12.58 21.72
CA ALA A 424 -20.35 12.99 23.00
C ALA A 424 -21.52 13.26 23.98
N ALA A 425 -21.46 12.66 25.15
CA ALA A 425 -22.46 12.92 26.18
C ALA A 425 -22.55 14.46 26.38
N PRO A 426 -23.77 15.03 26.45
CA PRO A 426 -23.91 16.45 26.65
C PRO A 426 -23.10 16.85 27.89
N ILE A 427 -22.26 17.87 27.72
CA ILE A 427 -21.50 18.44 28.83
C ILE A 427 -22.55 18.85 29.87
N PRO A 428 -22.50 18.31 31.10
CA PRO A 428 -23.46 18.70 32.12
C PRO A 428 -23.35 20.22 32.29
N ASP A 429 -24.52 20.89 32.31
CA ASP A 429 -24.59 22.32 32.53
C ASP A 429 -23.75 22.70 33.77
N PRO A 430 -22.96 23.77 33.70
CA PRO A 430 -22.20 24.21 34.84
C PRO A 430 -23.18 24.43 36.03
N PRO A 431 -22.82 24.00 37.24
CA PRO A 431 -23.70 24.22 38.39
C PRO A 431 -24.06 25.73 38.48
N PRO A 432 -25.30 26.06 38.82
CA PRO A 432 -25.70 27.44 38.96
C PRO A 432 -24.77 28.17 39.94
N PRO A 433 -24.37 29.41 39.64
CA PRO A 433 -23.46 30.14 40.52
C PRO A 433 -24.04 30.16 41.95
N ALA A 434 -23.21 29.77 42.91
CA ALA A 434 -23.59 29.77 44.32
C ALA A 434 -24.14 31.20 44.66
N ALA A 435 -25.35 31.23 45.21
CA ALA A 435 -25.96 32.47 45.65
C ALA A 435 -25.04 33.12 46.69
N GLU A 436 -24.33 34.17 46.29
CA GLU A 436 -23.58 35.00 47.26
C GLU A 436 -24.56 35.59 48.27
N SER A 437 -24.41 35.22 49.52
CA SER A 437 -25.14 35.74 50.61
C SER A 437 -24.78 37.24 50.73
N ARG A 438 -25.82 38.08 50.49
CA ARG A 438 -25.77 39.52 50.68
C ARG A 438 -25.62 39.79 52.18
N ALA A 439 -24.40 40.00 52.64
CA ALA A 439 -24.14 40.61 53.93
C ALA A 439 -23.27 41.83 53.71
N ASP A 440 -23.86 42.95 54.03
CA ASP A 440 -23.28 44.23 54.50
C ASP A 440 -22.20 44.93 53.64
N ARG A 441 -22.63 45.91 52.84
CA ARG A 441 -21.78 47.05 52.46
C ARG A 441 -22.52 48.38 52.70
N THR A 442 -22.02 49.09 53.66
CA THR A 442 -22.29 50.55 53.86
C THR A 442 -21.84 51.38 52.64
N PRO A 443 -22.55 52.49 52.33
CA PRO A 443 -22.23 53.31 51.16
C PRO A 443 -21.13 54.31 51.44
N GLU A 444 -20.10 54.38 50.64
CA GLU A 444 -19.18 55.53 50.61
C GLU A 444 -19.20 56.18 49.22
N ALA A 445 -19.01 57.53 49.26
CA ALA A 445 -19.42 58.56 48.36
C ALA A 445 -18.88 58.53 46.91
N ALA A 446 -19.65 59.21 46.08
CA ALA A 446 -19.43 59.56 44.71
C ALA A 446 -18.17 60.39 44.43
N GLU A 447 -17.49 60.11 43.33
CA GLU A 447 -16.82 61.17 42.57
C GLU A 447 -16.95 60.87 41.05
N ARG A 448 -17.30 61.95 40.34
CA ARG A 448 -17.63 62.04 38.94
C ARG A 448 -16.29 62.07 38.13
N ASP A 449 -16.28 61.45 36.99
CA ASP A 449 -15.59 62.03 35.84
C ASP A 449 -16.11 61.51 34.47
N ALA A 450 -16.00 62.36 33.48
CA ALA A 450 -16.77 62.47 32.26
C ALA A 450 -16.34 61.49 31.13
N PRO A 451 -17.12 61.34 30.04
CA PRO A 451 -16.91 60.33 29.01
C PRO A 451 -15.99 60.83 27.91
N THR A 452 -15.13 59.87 27.41
CA THR A 452 -14.36 60.04 26.18
C THR A 452 -15.03 59.25 25.03
N PRO A 453 -15.01 59.76 23.79
CA PRO A 453 -15.90 59.33 22.72
C PRO A 453 -15.39 58.04 22.00
N ALA A 454 -16.38 57.30 21.49
CA ALA A 454 -16.23 56.10 20.68
C ALA A 454 -15.50 56.39 19.35
N VAL A 455 -14.52 55.55 19.02
CA VAL A 455 -13.93 55.47 17.68
C VAL A 455 -14.65 54.37 16.91
N GLU A 456 -15.27 54.76 15.83
CA GLU A 456 -15.99 53.95 14.86
C GLU A 456 -14.99 53.13 14.04
N ALA A 457 -15.04 51.77 14.10
CA ALA A 457 -14.22 50.90 13.32
C ALA A 457 -14.93 50.54 12.01
N ALA A 458 -14.30 50.84 10.88
CA ALA A 458 -14.73 50.50 9.54
C ALA A 458 -14.65 49.00 9.27
N PRO A 459 -15.52 48.41 8.40
CA PRO A 459 -15.53 47.00 8.10
C PRO A 459 -14.35 46.60 7.17
N PRO A 460 -13.80 45.37 7.31
CA PRO A 460 -12.72 44.92 6.44
C PRO A 460 -13.24 44.57 5.03
N SER A 461 -12.51 45.06 4.02
CA SER A 461 -12.69 44.77 2.62
C SER A 461 -12.41 43.28 2.30
N ARG A 462 -13.33 42.65 1.55
CA ARG A 462 -13.16 41.32 1.00
C ARG A 462 -12.03 41.34 -0.04
N GLY A 463 -10.95 40.61 0.23
CA GLY A 463 -9.95 40.22 -0.75
C GLY A 463 -10.44 39.02 -1.61
N PRO A 464 -9.92 38.82 -2.83
CA PRO A 464 -10.38 37.77 -3.71
C PRO A 464 -9.98 36.38 -3.18
N ALA A 465 -10.85 35.39 -3.41
CA ALA A 465 -10.67 34.00 -3.03
C ALA A 465 -9.43 33.39 -3.73
N PRO A 466 -8.66 32.51 -3.06
CA PRO A 466 -7.58 31.80 -3.70
C PRO A 466 -8.14 30.75 -4.66
N SER A 467 -7.62 30.76 -5.89
CA SER A 467 -7.86 29.73 -6.90
C SER A 467 -7.24 28.39 -6.46
N ASP A 468 -7.99 27.33 -6.65
CA ASP A 468 -7.69 25.95 -6.30
C ASP A 468 -6.43 25.44 -7.05
N PRO A 469 -5.37 24.94 -6.37
CA PRO A 469 -4.17 24.45 -7.02
C PRO A 469 -4.27 23.03 -7.60
N ALA A 470 -5.47 22.43 -7.61
CA ALA A 470 -5.65 21.05 -8.07
C ALA A 470 -5.69 20.89 -9.60
N GLU A 471 -5.86 21.95 -10.37
CA GLU A 471 -6.00 21.86 -11.83
C GLU A 471 -4.67 21.98 -12.62
N ALA A 472 -3.60 22.43 -11.99
CA ALA A 472 -2.31 22.69 -12.66
C ALA A 472 -1.35 21.47 -12.73
N ALA A 473 -1.68 20.34 -12.10
CA ALA A 473 -0.80 19.15 -12.08
C ALA A 473 -1.14 18.07 -13.14
N LEU A 474 -2.14 18.30 -13.98
CA LEU A 474 -2.63 17.31 -14.96
C LEU A 474 -2.21 17.58 -16.42
N SER A 475 -1.38 18.59 -16.70
CA SER A 475 -1.12 19.02 -18.09
C SER A 475 0.32 18.90 -18.60
N ALA A 476 1.14 17.99 -18.07
CA ALA A 476 2.47 17.74 -18.62
C ALA A 476 2.75 16.23 -18.67
N ASP A 477 2.12 15.54 -19.63
CA ASP A 477 2.51 14.17 -20.01
C ASP A 477 2.93 14.21 -21.49
N PRO A 478 4.18 13.84 -21.85
CA PRO A 478 4.59 13.73 -23.23
C PRO A 478 3.81 12.59 -23.91
N GLY A 479 3.31 12.88 -25.09
CA GLY A 479 2.42 12.04 -25.88
C GLY A 479 2.91 10.60 -26.15
N PRO A 480 2.02 9.75 -26.65
CA PRO A 480 2.14 8.30 -26.62
C PRO A 480 3.10 7.74 -27.65
N SER A 481 4.05 6.92 -27.23
CA SER A 481 4.47 5.81 -28.08
C SER A 481 3.43 4.70 -27.93
N ALA A 482 2.72 4.39 -28.98
CA ALA A 482 1.76 3.30 -29.01
C ALA A 482 2.51 1.97 -28.81
N ASP A 483 2.45 1.41 -27.62
CA ASP A 483 2.80 0.01 -27.40
C ASP A 483 1.74 -0.88 -28.06
N ARG A 484 2.02 -1.27 -29.30
CA ARG A 484 1.26 -2.29 -30.04
C ARG A 484 1.56 -3.71 -29.54
N ASP A 485 2.48 -3.90 -28.60
CA ASP A 485 3.03 -5.21 -28.25
C ASP A 485 2.44 -5.86 -26.98
N GLU A 486 1.44 -5.28 -26.33
CA GLU A 486 0.68 -5.95 -25.25
C GLU A 486 -0.48 -6.83 -25.75
N LEU A 487 -0.60 -6.94 -27.07
CA LEU A 487 -1.62 -7.71 -27.76
C LEU A 487 -1.02 -9.02 -28.28
N ILE A 488 -1.00 -10.07 -27.51
CA ILE A 488 -1.16 -11.48 -27.98
C ILE A 488 -1.06 -12.38 -26.74
N GLU A 489 -2.19 -12.67 -26.10
CA GLU A 489 -2.40 -14.02 -25.58
C GLU A 489 -3.38 -14.69 -26.56
N PRO A 490 -3.02 -15.83 -27.15
CA PRO A 490 -4.00 -16.67 -27.83
C PRO A 490 -4.95 -17.27 -26.81
N ASP A 491 -6.20 -17.45 -27.21
CA ASP A 491 -7.28 -18.13 -26.50
C ASP A 491 -6.92 -19.51 -25.96
#